data_b9c42f7639ca90018ef10d609dc2e957
#
_entry.id   b9c42f7639ca90018ef10d609dc2e957
#
_cell.length_a   1.000
_cell.length_b   1.000
_cell.length_c   1.000
_cell.angle_alpha   90.00
_cell.angle_beta   90.00
_cell.angle_gamma   90.00
#
_symmetry.space_group_name_H-M   'P 1'
#
loop_
_entity.id
_entity.type
_entity.pdbx_description
1 polymer ?
#
loop_
_entity_poly.entity_id
_entity_poly.type
_entity_poly.pdbx_seq_one_letter_code
_entity_poly.pdbx_strand_id
1 'polypeptide(L)'
;MRCAAVVLAALALGGCSPKLVSPRLSIVNVEILKSSLWQQSLRVHIRVENPNNRALPVAALSYSIEVAGEELAHGAANDSFIVPALGETEFATDVSANVAGALLSLLSRGHDANDAIDYRILGKVALADGFVRSIPFEHQGAFKLQ
;
A
#
# COMPACT_ATOMS: atom_id res chain seq x y z
N MET A 1 -31.94 48.68 39.96
CA MET A 1 -30.58 48.19 39.62
C MET A 1 -30.78 46.81 38.97
N ARG A 2 -30.59 46.77 37.64
CA ARG A 2 -30.90 45.57 36.83
C ARG A 2 -29.54 44.98 36.39
N CYS A 3 -29.17 43.82 36.97
CA CYS A 3 -28.00 43.06 36.56
C CYS A 3 -28.36 42.29 35.31
N ALA A 4 -27.82 42.67 34.17
CA ALA A 4 -27.88 41.93 32.94
C ALA A 4 -26.81 40.81 32.99
N ALA A 5 -27.24 39.57 33.10
CA ALA A 5 -26.42 38.41 32.95
C ALA A 5 -26.19 38.14 31.46
N VAL A 6 -24.96 38.38 31.00
CA VAL A 6 -24.52 38.02 29.64
C VAL A 6 -24.11 36.54 29.68
N VAL A 7 -24.98 35.71 29.13
CA VAL A 7 -24.65 34.29 28.91
C VAL A 7 -23.85 34.18 27.64
N LEU A 8 -22.53 33.96 27.79
CA LEU A 8 -21.60 33.71 26.71
C LEU A 8 -21.75 32.24 26.28
N ALA A 9 -22.55 31.99 25.26
CA ALA A 9 -22.67 30.67 24.64
C ALA A 9 -21.40 30.39 23.82
N ALA A 10 -20.46 29.64 24.41
CA ALA A 10 -19.33 29.10 23.67
C ALA A 10 -19.80 27.99 22.73
N LEU A 11 -19.96 28.30 21.44
CA LEU A 11 -20.12 27.30 20.40
C LEU A 11 -18.81 26.51 20.29
N ALA A 12 -18.77 25.34 20.87
CA ALA A 12 -17.75 24.34 20.59
C ALA A 12 -17.98 23.82 19.16
N LEU A 13 -17.34 24.44 18.17
CA LEU A 13 -17.16 23.89 16.83
C LEU A 13 -16.25 22.68 16.93
N GLY A 14 -16.83 21.54 17.23
CA GLY A 14 -16.15 20.27 17.11
C GLY A 14 -15.78 20.05 15.65
N GLY A 15 -14.57 20.44 15.27
CA GLY A 15 -14.02 20.17 13.96
C GLY A 15 -13.85 18.66 13.78
N CYS A 16 -14.81 17.99 13.15
CA CYS A 16 -14.64 16.65 12.61
C CYS A 16 -13.60 16.77 11.48
N SER A 17 -12.32 16.59 11.81
CA SER A 17 -11.32 16.35 10.78
C SER A 17 -11.66 15.01 10.12
N PRO A 18 -11.98 14.97 8.82
CA PRO A 18 -12.28 13.72 8.15
C PRO A 18 -11.05 12.83 8.23
N LYS A 19 -11.15 11.76 9.01
CA LYS A 19 -10.08 10.77 9.16
C LYS A 19 -9.96 10.02 7.84
N LEU A 20 -8.82 10.16 7.18
CA LEU A 20 -8.52 9.39 5.99
C LEU A 20 -8.39 7.92 6.34
N VAL A 21 -9.07 7.10 5.57
CA VAL A 21 -8.94 5.64 5.61
C VAL A 21 -7.77 5.24 4.73
N SER A 22 -6.93 4.33 5.21
CA SER A 22 -5.78 3.84 4.47
C SER A 22 -6.20 3.23 3.14
N PRO A 23 -5.50 3.54 2.03
CA PRO A 23 -5.73 2.89 0.76
C PRO A 23 -5.41 1.39 0.88
N ARG A 24 -6.05 0.59 0.03
CA ARG A 24 -5.75 -0.84 -0.10
C ARG A 24 -4.85 -1.04 -1.31
N LEU A 25 -3.77 -1.78 -1.11
CA LEU A 25 -2.86 -2.15 -2.17
C LEU A 25 -2.92 -3.66 -2.38
N SER A 26 -3.03 -4.08 -3.64
CA SER A 26 -3.04 -5.49 -4.01
C SER A 26 -2.12 -5.74 -5.21
N ILE A 27 -1.50 -6.90 -5.24
CA ILE A 27 -0.72 -7.36 -6.39
C ILE A 27 -1.69 -7.94 -7.42
N VAL A 28 -1.68 -7.37 -8.62
CA VAL A 28 -2.52 -7.81 -9.73
C VAL A 28 -1.79 -8.83 -10.60
N ASN A 29 -0.51 -8.56 -10.88
CA ASN A 29 0.31 -9.40 -11.73
C ASN A 29 1.79 -9.27 -11.37
N VAL A 30 2.57 -10.31 -11.65
CA VAL A 30 4.02 -10.33 -11.50
C VAL A 30 4.64 -10.91 -12.75
N GLU A 31 5.53 -10.14 -13.40
CA GLU A 31 6.25 -10.54 -14.61
C GLU A 31 7.73 -10.69 -14.30
N ILE A 32 8.37 -11.76 -14.78
CA ILE A 32 9.80 -11.95 -14.66
C ILE A 32 10.48 -11.23 -15.84
N LEU A 33 11.25 -10.18 -15.55
CA LEU A 33 11.94 -9.41 -16.59
C LEU A 33 13.31 -10.01 -16.94
N LYS A 34 14.09 -10.35 -15.91
CA LYS A 34 15.42 -10.96 -16.03
C LYS A 34 15.62 -11.91 -14.89
N SER A 35 16.15 -13.09 -15.20
CA SER A 35 16.54 -14.05 -14.20
C SER A 35 18.04 -14.31 -14.28
N SER A 36 18.73 -14.11 -13.17
CA SER A 36 20.07 -14.66 -12.92
C SER A 36 19.98 -15.62 -11.74
N LEU A 37 21.01 -16.43 -11.53
CA LEU A 37 21.01 -17.41 -10.44
C LEU A 37 20.89 -16.78 -9.04
N TRP A 38 21.18 -15.48 -8.90
CA TRP A 38 21.26 -14.80 -7.60
C TRP A 38 20.33 -13.61 -7.44
N GLN A 39 19.89 -13.01 -8.53
CA GLN A 39 18.98 -11.87 -8.52
C GLN A 39 18.00 -11.97 -9.67
N GLN A 40 16.74 -11.76 -9.39
CA GLN A 40 15.69 -11.64 -10.38
C GLN A 40 15.13 -10.23 -10.36
N SER A 41 14.91 -9.67 -11.55
CA SER A 41 14.17 -8.43 -11.71
C SER A 41 12.73 -8.79 -12.08
N LEU A 42 11.82 -8.37 -11.26
CA LEU A 42 10.40 -8.59 -11.43
C LEU A 42 9.71 -7.27 -11.72
N ARG A 43 8.73 -7.29 -12.61
CA ARG A 43 7.77 -6.20 -12.76
C ARG A 43 6.51 -6.57 -11.99
N VAL A 44 6.20 -5.79 -10.99
CA VAL A 44 5.01 -6.00 -10.14
C VAL A 44 3.96 -4.96 -10.50
N HIS A 45 2.77 -5.43 -10.88
CA HIS A 45 1.60 -4.59 -11.10
C HIS A 45 0.82 -4.49 -9.81
N ILE A 46 0.69 -3.28 -9.30
CA ILE A 46 0.04 -2.98 -8.04
C ILE A 46 -1.20 -2.13 -8.31
N ARG A 47 -2.34 -2.58 -7.76
CA ARG A 47 -3.58 -1.81 -7.73
C ARG A 47 -3.70 -1.10 -6.40
N VAL A 48 -4.03 0.17 -6.45
CA VAL A 48 -4.31 1.02 -5.28
C VAL A 48 -5.78 1.40 -5.31
N GLU A 49 -6.53 0.96 -4.32
CA GLU A 49 -7.94 1.30 -4.12
C GLU A 49 -8.05 2.40 -3.07
N ASN A 50 -8.83 3.43 -3.37
CA ASN A 50 -9.10 4.54 -2.47
C ASN A 50 -10.49 4.41 -1.85
N PRO A 51 -10.62 4.02 -0.57
CA PRO A 51 -11.92 3.92 0.09
C PRO A 51 -12.51 5.26 0.52
N ASN A 52 -11.80 6.37 0.27
CA ASN A 52 -12.22 7.70 0.69
C ASN A 52 -13.10 8.37 -0.39
N ASN A 53 -14.01 9.21 0.04
CA ASN A 53 -14.87 10.02 -0.83
C ASN A 53 -14.17 11.24 -1.46
N ARG A 54 -12.86 11.31 -1.36
CA ARG A 54 -12.01 12.33 -1.99
C ARG A 54 -10.82 11.67 -2.68
N ALA A 55 -10.33 12.27 -3.76
CA ALA A 55 -9.14 11.80 -4.46
C ALA A 55 -7.90 11.86 -3.55
N LEU A 56 -6.98 10.92 -3.76
CA LEU A 56 -5.68 10.88 -3.09
C LEU A 56 -4.60 11.26 -4.10
N PRO A 57 -4.03 12.48 -4.00
CA PRO A 57 -2.88 12.87 -4.80
C PRO A 57 -1.62 12.24 -4.18
N VAL A 58 -1.17 11.13 -4.74
CA VAL A 58 0.02 10.40 -4.28
C VAL A 58 1.25 11.07 -4.86
N ALA A 59 2.17 11.51 -4.01
CA ALA A 59 3.47 12.06 -4.40
C ALA A 59 4.54 10.98 -4.48
N ALA A 60 4.48 10.01 -3.57
CA ALA A 60 5.40 8.88 -3.55
C ALA A 60 4.77 7.69 -2.81
N LEU A 61 5.24 6.51 -3.12
CA LEU A 61 4.84 5.26 -2.49
C LEU A 61 6.10 4.47 -2.13
N SER A 62 6.22 4.04 -0.88
CA SER A 62 7.21 3.05 -0.46
C SER A 62 6.52 1.78 0.01
N TYR A 63 7.06 0.64 -0.37
CA TYR A 63 6.46 -0.65 -0.04
C TYR A 63 7.52 -1.73 0.19
N SER A 64 7.13 -2.74 0.96
CA SER A 64 7.82 -4.00 1.13
C SER A 64 6.84 -5.13 0.88
N ILE A 65 7.28 -6.16 0.20
CA ILE A 65 6.52 -7.38 -0.12
C ILE A 65 7.17 -8.53 0.63
N GLU A 66 6.41 -9.15 1.49
CA GLU A 66 6.80 -10.35 2.24
C GLU A 66 6.08 -11.56 1.66
N VAL A 67 6.79 -12.68 1.54
CA VAL A 67 6.27 -13.98 1.15
C VAL A 67 6.78 -15.02 2.14
N ALA A 68 5.87 -15.82 2.66
CA ALA A 68 6.19 -16.83 3.68
C ALA A 68 6.91 -16.26 4.92
N GLY A 69 6.69 -14.98 5.24
CA GLY A 69 7.31 -14.30 6.38
C GLY A 69 8.72 -13.76 6.11
N GLU A 70 9.20 -13.86 4.86
CA GLU A 70 10.49 -13.33 4.43
C GLU A 70 10.27 -12.15 3.49
N GLU A 71 11.07 -11.09 3.63
CA GLU A 71 11.05 -9.98 2.68
C GLU A 71 11.54 -10.44 1.32
N LEU A 72 10.63 -10.48 0.34
CA LEU A 72 10.93 -10.84 -1.03
C LEU A 72 11.49 -9.65 -1.81
N ALA A 73 10.87 -8.49 -1.64
CA ALA A 73 11.20 -7.28 -2.38
C ALA A 73 10.78 -6.03 -1.61
N HIS A 74 11.49 -4.95 -1.85
CA HIS A 74 11.07 -3.62 -1.43
C HIS A 74 11.29 -2.64 -2.57
N GLY A 75 10.54 -1.56 -2.57
CA GLY A 75 10.64 -0.55 -3.61
C GLY A 75 10.00 0.77 -3.24
N ALA A 76 10.19 1.72 -4.13
CA ALA A 76 9.54 3.01 -4.08
C ALA A 76 9.13 3.44 -5.48
N ALA A 77 7.91 3.96 -5.62
CA ALA A 77 7.46 4.68 -6.80
C ALA A 77 7.47 6.17 -6.45
N ASN A 78 8.24 6.95 -7.18
CA ASN A 78 8.37 8.39 -7.00
C ASN A 78 7.61 9.17 -8.07
N ASP A 79 6.94 8.48 -8.99
CA ASP A 79 6.07 9.10 -9.96
C ASP A 79 4.75 9.46 -9.29
N SER A 80 4.39 10.73 -9.33
CA SER A 80 3.13 11.20 -8.76
C SER A 80 1.94 10.74 -9.59
N PHE A 81 0.90 10.28 -8.91
CA PHE A 81 -0.36 9.88 -9.54
C PHE A 81 -1.55 10.21 -8.65
N ILE A 82 -2.73 10.17 -9.21
CA ILE A 82 -3.98 10.44 -8.47
C ILE A 82 -4.80 9.15 -8.43
N VAL A 83 -5.22 8.77 -7.22
CA VAL A 83 -6.25 7.72 -7.05
C VAL A 83 -7.59 8.41 -6.88
N PRO A 84 -8.54 8.21 -7.81
CA PRO A 84 -9.85 8.87 -7.75
C PRO A 84 -10.59 8.57 -6.44
N ALA A 85 -11.51 9.44 -6.05
CA ALA A 85 -12.40 9.17 -4.92
C ALA A 85 -13.22 7.90 -5.18
N LEU A 86 -13.26 6.99 -4.20
CA LEU A 86 -13.96 5.70 -4.30
C LEU A 86 -13.57 4.89 -5.55
N GLY A 87 -12.38 5.13 -6.08
CA GLY A 87 -11.85 4.53 -7.29
C GLY A 87 -10.52 3.82 -7.07
N GLU A 88 -9.92 3.41 -8.17
CA GLU A 88 -8.66 2.68 -8.18
C GLU A 88 -7.72 3.20 -9.27
N THR A 89 -6.43 2.94 -9.10
CA THR A 89 -5.37 3.21 -10.08
C THR A 89 -4.38 2.07 -10.04
N GLU A 90 -3.91 1.63 -11.20
CA GLU A 90 -2.84 0.64 -11.30
C GLU A 90 -1.54 1.31 -11.73
N PHE A 91 -0.43 0.81 -11.19
CA PHE A 91 0.91 1.17 -11.65
C PHE A 91 1.80 -0.08 -11.65
N ALA A 92 2.82 -0.05 -12.49
CA ALA A 92 3.83 -1.09 -12.55
C ALA A 92 5.15 -0.55 -11.97
N THR A 93 5.86 -1.40 -11.25
CA THR A 93 7.17 -1.06 -10.69
C THR A 93 8.13 -2.23 -10.84
N ASP A 94 9.37 -1.93 -11.16
CA ASP A 94 10.41 -2.93 -11.31
C ASP A 94 11.14 -3.10 -9.97
N VAL A 95 11.20 -4.32 -9.48
CA VAL A 95 11.82 -4.66 -8.20
C VAL A 95 12.90 -5.71 -8.38
N SER A 96 13.95 -5.60 -7.61
CA SER A 96 14.94 -6.67 -7.47
C SER A 96 14.52 -7.56 -6.32
N ALA A 97 14.26 -8.83 -6.60
CA ALA A 97 13.77 -9.77 -5.62
C ALA A 97 14.81 -10.82 -5.26
N ASN A 98 14.91 -11.15 -3.98
CA ASN A 98 15.66 -12.32 -3.50
C ASN A 98 14.73 -13.55 -3.53
N VAL A 99 14.49 -14.05 -4.73
CA VAL A 99 13.55 -15.17 -4.94
C VAL A 99 14.09 -16.46 -4.33
N ALA A 100 15.40 -16.63 -4.26
CA ALA A 100 16.01 -17.85 -3.72
C ALA A 100 15.66 -18.07 -2.25
N GLY A 101 15.71 -17.02 -1.42
CA GLY A 101 15.32 -17.09 0.00
C GLY A 101 13.86 -17.42 0.20
N ALA A 102 12.98 -16.73 -0.54
CA ALA A 102 11.54 -16.97 -0.48
C ALA A 102 11.17 -18.39 -0.95
N LEU A 103 11.79 -18.87 -2.04
CA LEU A 103 11.56 -20.22 -2.55
C LEU A 103 12.03 -21.27 -1.54
N LEU A 104 13.19 -21.08 -0.91
CA LEU A 104 13.69 -22.00 0.10
C LEU A 104 12.75 -22.06 1.31
N SER A 105 12.22 -20.90 1.74
CA SER A 105 11.24 -20.82 2.84
C SER A 105 9.93 -21.54 2.49
N LEU A 106 9.45 -21.42 1.26
CA LEU A 106 8.23 -22.11 0.78
C LEU A 106 8.44 -23.63 0.73
N LEU A 107 9.54 -24.09 0.16
CA LEU A 107 9.88 -25.51 0.08
C LEU A 107 10.07 -26.14 1.46
N SER A 108 10.71 -25.43 2.40
CA SER A 108 10.90 -25.93 3.76
C SER A 108 9.58 -26.08 4.54
N ARG A 109 8.53 -25.38 4.13
CA ARG A 109 7.18 -25.48 4.71
C ARG A 109 6.27 -26.46 3.99
N GLY A 110 6.78 -27.17 2.99
CA GLY A 110 6.02 -28.19 2.23
C GLY A 110 5.02 -27.61 1.25
N HIS A 111 5.24 -26.39 0.74
CA HIS A 111 4.44 -25.82 -0.34
C HIS A 111 4.82 -26.44 -1.68
N ASP A 112 3.81 -26.90 -2.42
CA ASP A 112 3.96 -27.35 -3.79
C ASP A 112 3.87 -26.15 -4.76
N ALA A 113 4.46 -26.30 -5.96
CA ALA A 113 4.48 -25.24 -6.97
C ALA A 113 3.08 -24.78 -7.45
N ASN A 114 2.05 -25.58 -7.18
CA ASN A 114 0.65 -25.29 -7.54
C ASN A 114 -0.15 -24.63 -6.42
N ASP A 115 0.43 -24.51 -5.23
CA ASP A 115 -0.25 -23.90 -4.09
C ASP A 115 -0.34 -22.38 -4.25
N ALA A 116 -1.38 -21.82 -3.66
CA ALA A 116 -1.46 -20.37 -3.55
C ALA A 116 -0.40 -19.88 -2.56
N ILE A 117 0.37 -18.89 -2.97
CA ILE A 117 1.43 -18.27 -2.18
C ILE A 117 0.86 -17.07 -1.47
N ASP A 118 0.86 -17.12 -0.14
CA ASP A 118 0.44 -15.99 0.67
C ASP A 118 1.49 -14.89 0.65
N TYR A 119 1.04 -13.66 0.44
CA TYR A 119 1.88 -12.49 0.50
C TYR A 119 1.31 -11.44 1.44
N ARG A 120 2.18 -10.58 1.93
CA ARG A 120 1.86 -9.38 2.68
C ARG A 120 2.56 -8.20 2.03
N ILE A 121 1.82 -7.16 1.70
CA ILE A 121 2.37 -5.90 1.23
C ILE A 121 2.11 -4.83 2.28
N LEU A 122 3.16 -4.12 2.66
CA LEU A 122 3.10 -3.05 3.65
C LEU A 122 3.94 -1.87 3.20
N GLY A 123 3.58 -0.68 3.67
CA GLY A 123 4.33 0.50 3.28
C GLY A 123 3.65 1.81 3.68
N LYS A 124 4.00 2.86 2.96
CA LYS A 124 3.49 4.21 3.20
C LYS A 124 3.21 4.91 1.88
N VAL A 125 2.07 5.56 1.81
CA VAL A 125 1.69 6.49 0.73
C VAL A 125 1.97 7.90 1.21
N ALA A 126 2.85 8.62 0.53
CA ALA A 126 3.06 10.05 0.75
C ALA A 126 2.09 10.84 -0.13
N LEU A 127 1.36 11.77 0.46
CA LEU A 127 0.43 12.65 -0.26
C LEU A 127 1.10 13.97 -0.64
N ALA A 128 0.76 14.48 -1.83
CA ALA A 128 1.23 15.77 -2.32
C ALA A 128 0.62 16.94 -1.56
N ASP A 129 -0.63 16.79 -1.11
CA ASP A 129 -1.42 17.85 -0.50
C ASP A 129 -2.01 17.43 0.85
N GLY A 130 -2.23 18.42 1.74
CA GLY A 130 -2.99 18.30 2.96
C GLY A 130 -2.16 18.19 4.24
N PHE A 131 -2.87 18.10 5.37
CA PHE A 131 -2.26 17.98 6.70
C PHE A 131 -1.69 16.58 6.96
N VAL A 132 -2.25 15.56 6.30
CA VAL A 132 -1.76 14.18 6.38
C VAL A 132 -0.74 13.98 5.27
N ARG A 133 0.54 13.93 5.65
CA ARG A 133 1.64 13.78 4.69
C ARG A 133 1.94 12.35 4.32
N SER A 134 1.55 11.39 5.15
CA SER A 134 1.84 9.97 4.94
C SER A 134 0.76 9.11 5.55
N ILE A 135 0.31 8.11 4.80
CA ILE A 135 -0.69 7.12 5.22
C ILE A 135 -0.02 5.75 5.18
N PRO A 136 0.10 5.03 6.30
CA PRO A 136 0.55 3.65 6.29
C PRO A 136 -0.54 2.75 5.71
N PHE A 137 -0.12 1.69 5.04
CA PHE A 137 -1.02 0.64 4.55
C PHE A 137 -0.43 -0.74 4.82
N GLU A 138 -1.30 -1.72 4.89
CA GLU A 138 -0.97 -3.13 4.99
C GLU A 138 -2.09 -3.92 4.33
N HIS A 139 -1.73 -4.88 3.49
CA HIS A 139 -2.67 -5.81 2.87
C HIS A 139 -2.06 -7.20 2.79
N GLN A 140 -2.90 -8.20 2.98
CA GLN A 140 -2.55 -9.61 2.82
C GLN A 140 -3.40 -10.21 1.71
N GLY A 141 -2.80 -11.06 0.91
CA GLY A 141 -3.46 -11.73 -0.19
C GLY A 141 -2.74 -13.02 -0.55
N ALA A 142 -3.21 -13.67 -1.60
CA ALA A 142 -2.57 -14.85 -2.15
C ALA A 142 -2.54 -14.77 -3.67
N PHE A 143 -1.48 -15.25 -4.28
CA PHE A 143 -1.35 -15.37 -5.72
C PHE A 143 -0.86 -16.77 -6.11
N LYS A 144 -1.09 -17.16 -7.36
CA LYS A 144 -0.54 -18.38 -7.94
C LYS A 144 0.48 -18.00 -8.99
N LEU A 145 1.58 -18.72 -9.02
CA LEU A 145 2.54 -18.63 -10.12
C LEU A 145 1.91 -19.23 -11.37
N GLN A 146 1.94 -18.51 -12.47
CA GLN A 146 1.49 -18.96 -13.80
C GLN A 146 2.70 -19.16 -14.70
#